data_fcac4708c059b1694ad79699a99aaf60
#
_entry.id   fcac4708c059b1694ad79699a99aaf60
#
_cell.length_a   1.000
_cell.length_b   1.000
_cell.length_c   1.000
_cell.angle_alpha   90.00
_cell.angle_beta   90.00
_cell.angle_gamma   90.00
#
_symmetry.space_group_name_H-M   'P 1'
#
loop_
_entity.id
_entity.type
_entity.pdbx_description
1 polymer ?
#
loop_
_entity_poly.entity_id
_entity_poly.type
_entity_poly.pdbx_seq_one_letter_code
_entity_poly.pdbx_strand_id
1 'polypeptide(L)'
;ADGYNFFKKAFLPFSAVFNCKTYRDIKKIIKREKIDVVHVHNTHMLISPAVFYAAKKMKVPAILTVHNFRLLCPAATFYRDGIICEECLKKGFKAAVKHKCYRNSKFQTAAAAFIQKFHRATGIYKKIYYICLTDFNKEKLLKHGQIREDRIFVKPHFCKGGNTVVPYNERENRFVFV
;
A
#
# COMPACT_ATOMS: atom_id res chain seq x y z
N ALA A 1 -1.35 -19.70 -8.44
CA ALA A 1 0.00 -19.31 -7.92
C ALA A 1 1.11 -20.25 -8.40
N ASP A 2 0.79 -21.27 -9.20
CA ASP A 2 1.69 -22.40 -9.48
C ASP A 2 2.51 -22.31 -10.79
N GLY A 3 2.50 -21.18 -11.47
CA GLY A 3 3.23 -20.97 -12.72
C GLY A 3 4.59 -20.27 -12.61
N TYR A 4 5.12 -20.05 -11.39
CA TYR A 4 6.41 -19.40 -11.24
C TYR A 4 7.56 -20.39 -11.17
N ASN A 5 8.44 -20.41 -12.20
CA ASN A 5 9.70 -21.15 -12.21
C ASN A 5 10.54 -20.85 -10.95
N PHE A 6 11.28 -21.85 -10.45
CA PHE A 6 12.15 -21.77 -9.26
C PHE A 6 13.04 -20.51 -9.25
N PHE A 7 13.66 -20.17 -10.38
CA PHE A 7 14.47 -18.96 -10.54
C PHE A 7 13.68 -17.67 -10.32
N LYS A 8 12.44 -17.60 -10.78
CA LYS A 8 11.56 -16.44 -10.52
C LYS A 8 11.20 -16.32 -9.05
N LYS A 9 11.05 -17.44 -8.32
CA LYS A 9 10.82 -17.43 -6.85
C LYS A 9 12.02 -16.89 -6.08
N ALA A 10 13.24 -17.22 -6.48
CA ALA A 10 14.47 -16.73 -5.85
C ALA A 10 14.70 -15.21 -6.03
N PHE A 11 14.28 -14.64 -7.17
CA PHE A 11 14.39 -13.20 -7.46
C PHE A 11 13.22 -12.34 -6.95
N LEU A 12 12.15 -12.97 -6.45
CA LEU A 12 10.98 -12.28 -5.90
C LEU A 12 11.31 -11.25 -4.80
N PRO A 13 12.18 -11.53 -3.83
CA PRO A 13 12.52 -10.54 -2.80
C PRO A 13 13.15 -9.27 -3.37
N PHE A 14 14.04 -9.41 -4.36
CA PHE A 14 14.70 -8.26 -4.99
C PHE A 14 13.74 -7.45 -5.85
N SER A 15 12.89 -8.10 -6.64
CA SER A 15 11.87 -7.43 -7.44
C SER A 15 10.77 -6.79 -6.57
N ALA A 16 10.52 -7.32 -5.38
CA ALA A 16 9.59 -6.71 -4.42
C ALA A 16 10.15 -5.39 -3.86
N VAL A 17 11.47 -5.26 -3.69
CA VAL A 17 12.10 -4.00 -3.30
C VAL A 17 12.03 -3.01 -4.46
N PHE A 18 12.57 -3.37 -5.62
CA PHE A 18 12.57 -2.50 -6.79
C PHE A 18 12.39 -3.30 -8.08
N ASN A 19 11.22 -3.23 -8.68
CA ASN A 19 10.92 -3.91 -9.93
C ASN A 19 11.35 -3.05 -11.13
N CYS A 20 12.53 -3.37 -11.68
CA CYS A 20 13.09 -2.66 -12.84
C CYS A 20 12.19 -2.75 -14.09
N LYS A 21 11.44 -3.86 -14.25
CA LYS A 21 10.48 -4.01 -15.35
C LYS A 21 9.35 -3.00 -15.18
N THR A 22 8.71 -2.97 -14.00
CA THR A 22 7.68 -1.99 -13.67
C THR A 22 8.17 -0.55 -13.90
N TYR A 23 9.38 -0.22 -13.43
CA TYR A 23 9.95 1.12 -13.64
C TYR A 23 10.04 1.49 -15.12
N ARG A 24 10.51 0.58 -15.97
CA ARG A 24 10.65 0.82 -17.41
C ARG A 24 9.30 0.89 -18.11
N ASP A 25 8.41 -0.04 -17.80
CA ASP A 25 7.09 -0.14 -18.46
C ASP A 25 6.22 1.08 -18.12
N ILE A 26 6.19 1.51 -16.87
CA ILE A 26 5.44 2.71 -16.44
C ILE A 26 5.99 3.96 -17.16
N LYS A 27 7.30 4.12 -17.28
CA LYS A 27 7.89 5.24 -18.05
C LYS A 27 7.48 5.23 -19.51
N LYS A 28 7.46 4.05 -20.14
CA LYS A 28 7.03 3.90 -21.54
C LYS A 28 5.55 4.28 -21.69
N ILE A 29 4.69 3.79 -20.78
CA ILE A 29 3.25 4.09 -20.79
C ILE A 29 3.03 5.59 -20.61
N ILE A 30 3.64 6.22 -19.59
CA ILE A 30 3.52 7.66 -19.36
C ILE A 30 3.86 8.45 -20.61
N LYS A 31 4.96 8.11 -21.28
CA LYS A 31 5.40 8.81 -22.50
C LYS A 31 4.45 8.57 -23.68
N ARG A 32 4.06 7.32 -23.92
CA ARG A 32 3.24 6.93 -25.06
C ARG A 32 1.83 7.49 -24.98
N GLU A 33 1.21 7.38 -23.80
CA GLU A 33 -0.19 7.75 -23.58
C GLU A 33 -0.34 9.21 -23.05
N LYS A 34 0.76 9.96 -22.93
CA LYS A 34 0.77 11.34 -22.39
C LYS A 34 0.03 11.46 -21.06
N ILE A 35 0.34 10.55 -20.13
CA ILE A 35 -0.32 10.45 -18.82
C ILE A 35 -0.01 11.67 -17.95
N ASP A 36 -1.04 12.30 -17.38
CA ASP A 36 -0.94 13.46 -16.48
C ASP A 36 -0.82 13.07 -15.01
N VAL A 37 -1.38 11.92 -14.60
CA VAL A 37 -1.40 11.45 -13.21
C VAL A 37 -1.25 9.93 -13.16
N VAL A 38 -0.43 9.43 -12.23
CA VAL A 38 -0.31 7.99 -11.94
C VAL A 38 -1.03 7.69 -10.63
N HIS A 39 -2.17 7.01 -10.70
CA HIS A 39 -2.94 6.60 -9.52
C HIS A 39 -2.65 5.14 -9.17
N VAL A 40 -2.28 4.89 -7.92
CA VAL A 40 -1.81 3.59 -7.42
C VAL A 40 -2.66 3.16 -6.24
N HIS A 41 -3.14 1.92 -6.24
CA HIS A 41 -3.90 1.34 -5.13
C HIS A 41 -3.08 0.38 -4.27
N ASN A 42 -2.19 -0.40 -4.87
CA ASN A 42 -1.33 -1.33 -4.14
C ASN A 42 -0.03 -1.59 -4.91
N THR A 43 1.09 -1.51 -4.21
CA THR A 43 2.42 -1.78 -4.79
C THR A 43 3.05 -3.07 -4.27
N HIS A 44 2.44 -3.71 -3.27
CA HIS A 44 3.10 -4.77 -2.53
C HIS A 44 3.34 -6.01 -3.38
N MET A 45 4.57 -6.50 -3.37
CA MET A 45 5.12 -7.71 -4.00
C MET A 45 5.26 -7.67 -5.53
N LEU A 46 4.28 -7.24 -6.32
CA LEU A 46 4.31 -7.39 -7.79
C LEU A 46 4.86 -6.15 -8.50
N ILE A 47 4.25 -5.00 -8.23
CA ILE A 47 4.58 -3.73 -8.91
C ILE A 47 5.79 -3.06 -8.25
N SER A 48 5.96 -3.22 -6.95
CA SER A 48 6.89 -2.54 -6.05
C SER A 48 6.73 -1.00 -6.08
N PRO A 49 7.32 -0.27 -5.13
CA PRO A 49 7.34 1.19 -5.17
C PRO A 49 8.09 1.81 -6.37
N ALA A 50 8.65 1.00 -7.26
CA ALA A 50 9.30 1.45 -8.50
C ALA A 50 8.40 2.34 -9.38
N VAL A 51 7.07 2.16 -9.30
CA VAL A 51 6.08 3.00 -9.97
C VAL A 51 6.23 4.48 -9.59
N PHE A 52 6.46 4.78 -8.31
CA PHE A 52 6.61 6.16 -7.83
C PHE A 52 7.91 6.82 -8.34
N TYR A 53 8.98 6.04 -8.47
CA TYR A 53 10.24 6.53 -9.06
C TYR A 53 10.08 6.78 -10.57
N ALA A 54 9.33 5.94 -11.26
CA ALA A 54 9.02 6.13 -12.68
C ALA A 54 8.23 7.42 -12.89
N ALA A 55 7.15 7.63 -12.15
CA ALA A 55 6.34 8.85 -12.19
C ALA A 55 7.18 10.09 -11.88
N LYS A 56 7.99 10.06 -10.80
CA LYS A 56 8.91 11.14 -10.44
C LYS A 56 9.90 11.46 -11.56
N LYS A 57 10.51 10.43 -12.19
CA LYS A 57 11.46 10.62 -13.29
C LYS A 57 10.82 11.26 -14.50
N MET A 58 9.54 10.95 -14.74
CA MET A 58 8.75 11.53 -15.84
C MET A 58 8.10 12.87 -15.48
N LYS A 59 8.33 13.38 -14.24
CA LYS A 59 7.72 14.62 -13.71
C LYS A 59 6.18 14.58 -13.67
N VAL A 60 5.60 13.39 -13.54
CA VAL A 60 4.16 13.17 -13.44
C VAL A 60 3.82 12.95 -11.96
N PRO A 61 2.80 13.63 -11.40
CA PRO A 61 2.35 13.38 -10.04
C PRO A 61 1.87 11.96 -9.85
N ALA A 62 2.19 11.38 -8.68
CA ALA A 62 1.71 10.06 -8.29
C ALA A 62 0.84 10.17 -7.05
N ILE A 63 -0.27 9.42 -7.04
CA ILE A 63 -1.23 9.36 -5.95
C ILE A 63 -1.30 7.90 -5.48
N LEU A 64 -1.30 7.69 -4.16
CA LEU A 64 -1.53 6.39 -3.54
C LEU A 64 -2.82 6.40 -2.73
N THR A 65 -3.80 5.56 -3.09
CA THR A 65 -4.94 5.29 -2.21
C THR A 65 -4.53 4.30 -1.13
N VAL A 66 -4.73 4.68 0.13
CA VAL A 66 -4.31 3.91 1.31
C VAL A 66 -5.44 3.00 1.76
N HIS A 67 -5.41 1.75 1.32
CA HIS A 67 -6.40 0.73 1.69
C HIS A 67 -6.06 -0.02 2.98
N ASN A 68 -4.81 0.10 3.46
CA ASN A 68 -4.33 -0.60 4.64
C ASN A 68 -3.10 0.12 5.24
N PHE A 69 -2.65 -0.33 6.38
CA PHE A 69 -1.55 0.30 7.11
C PHE A 69 -0.15 -0.23 6.74
N ARG A 70 0.05 -0.80 5.58
CA ARG A 70 1.34 -1.40 5.20
C ARG A 70 2.53 -0.43 5.24
N LEU A 71 2.29 0.82 4.99
CA LEU A 71 3.33 1.86 5.15
C LEU A 71 3.84 1.97 6.59
N LEU A 72 3.04 1.59 7.58
CA LEU A 72 3.31 1.78 9.01
C LEU A 72 3.47 0.45 9.77
N CYS A 73 2.90 -0.64 9.24
CA CYS A 73 2.89 -1.97 9.84
C CYS A 73 3.15 -3.04 8.77
N PRO A 74 4.18 -3.89 8.89
CA PRO A 74 4.46 -4.96 7.92
C PRO A 74 3.32 -5.95 7.73
N ALA A 75 2.48 -6.19 8.76
CA ALA A 75 1.26 -6.98 8.66
C ALA A 75 0.10 -6.24 7.97
N ALA A 76 0.18 -4.92 7.88
CA ALA A 76 -0.81 -4.00 7.30
C ALA A 76 -2.09 -3.77 8.12
N THR A 77 -2.29 -4.43 9.23
CA THR A 77 -3.57 -4.47 9.95
C THR A 77 -3.57 -3.77 11.30
N PHE A 78 -2.39 -3.50 11.90
CA PHE A 78 -2.26 -3.13 13.31
C PHE A 78 -2.98 -4.10 14.27
N TYR A 79 -3.00 -5.38 13.90
CA TYR A 79 -3.65 -6.42 14.67
C TYR A 79 -2.73 -7.63 14.82
N ARG A 80 -2.65 -8.20 16.03
CA ARG A 80 -1.84 -9.38 16.34
C ARG A 80 -2.40 -10.08 17.59
N ASP A 81 -2.51 -11.39 17.51
CA ASP A 81 -2.87 -12.25 18.66
C ASP A 81 -4.17 -11.79 19.36
N GLY A 82 -5.19 -11.41 18.59
CA GLY A 82 -6.48 -11.00 19.12
C GLY A 82 -6.57 -9.54 19.61
N ILE A 83 -5.48 -8.75 19.54
CA ILE A 83 -5.43 -7.38 20.05
C ILE A 83 -4.95 -6.36 19.02
N ILE A 84 -5.32 -5.09 19.21
CA ILE A 84 -4.77 -3.96 18.46
C ILE A 84 -3.30 -3.80 18.85
N CYS A 85 -2.42 -3.77 17.84
CA CYS A 85 -0.96 -3.69 18.02
C CYS A 85 -0.36 -2.53 17.27
N GLU A 86 0.22 -1.59 17.99
CA GLU A 86 0.93 -0.42 17.44
C GLU A 86 2.44 -0.43 17.79
N GLU A 87 3.02 -1.57 18.13
CA GLU A 87 4.43 -1.65 18.52
C GLU A 87 5.40 -1.12 17.47
N CYS A 88 5.08 -1.34 16.18
CA CYS A 88 5.91 -0.85 15.07
C CYS A 88 5.99 0.67 15.00
N LEU A 89 4.97 1.39 15.47
CA LEU A 89 4.96 2.85 15.52
C LEU A 89 5.92 3.38 16.60
N LYS A 90 6.04 2.65 17.71
CA LYS A 90 6.87 3.01 18.87
C LYS A 90 8.30 2.49 18.77
N LYS A 91 8.46 1.20 18.41
CA LYS A 91 9.74 0.46 18.44
C LYS A 91 10.33 0.21 17.05
N GLY A 92 9.65 0.66 15.98
CA GLY A 92 10.02 0.40 14.59
C GLY A 92 9.76 -1.06 14.17
N PHE A 93 10.12 -1.38 12.95
CA PHE A 93 9.78 -2.67 12.31
C PHE A 93 10.50 -3.90 12.91
N LYS A 94 11.48 -3.70 13.80
CA LYS A 94 12.11 -4.83 14.53
C LYS A 94 11.08 -5.62 15.34
N ALA A 95 10.07 -4.94 15.92
CA ALA A 95 8.98 -5.58 16.63
C ALA A 95 8.22 -6.57 15.74
N ALA A 96 7.84 -6.15 14.51
CA ALA A 96 7.16 -7.04 13.58
C ALA A 96 7.98 -8.29 13.22
N VAL A 97 9.30 -8.14 13.01
CA VAL A 97 10.19 -9.26 12.68
C VAL A 97 10.27 -10.24 13.86
N LYS A 98 10.39 -9.74 15.09
CA LYS A 98 10.38 -10.56 16.31
C LYS A 98 9.12 -11.43 16.36
N HIS A 99 7.96 -10.86 16.07
CA HIS A 99 6.66 -11.51 16.15
C HIS A 99 6.21 -12.19 14.86
N LYS A 100 7.04 -12.26 13.81
CA LYS A 100 6.72 -12.90 12.51
C LYS A 100 5.39 -12.41 11.91
N CYS A 101 5.07 -11.12 12.04
CA CYS A 101 3.75 -10.56 11.77
C CYS A 101 3.26 -10.71 10.32
N TYR A 102 4.16 -10.94 9.35
CA TYR A 102 3.78 -11.17 7.96
C TYR A 102 3.95 -12.64 7.60
N ARG A 103 2.83 -13.31 7.29
CA ARG A 103 2.74 -14.73 6.90
C ARG A 103 3.45 -15.70 7.88
N ASN A 104 3.45 -15.37 9.16
CA ASN A 104 4.10 -16.15 10.23
C ASN A 104 5.58 -16.51 9.93
N SER A 105 6.29 -15.66 9.20
CA SER A 105 7.67 -15.88 8.76
C SER A 105 8.56 -14.70 9.13
N LYS A 106 9.65 -14.95 9.86
CA LYS A 106 10.66 -13.93 10.15
C LYS A 106 11.26 -13.33 8.87
N PHE A 107 11.60 -14.19 7.92
CA PHE A 107 12.21 -13.79 6.65
C PHE A 107 11.28 -12.90 5.82
N GLN A 108 10.02 -13.32 5.63
CA GLN A 108 9.05 -12.55 4.86
C GLN A 108 8.68 -11.23 5.56
N THR A 109 8.60 -11.25 6.90
CA THR A 109 8.37 -10.03 7.68
C THR A 109 9.56 -9.07 7.58
N ALA A 110 10.80 -9.58 7.65
CA ALA A 110 12.00 -8.77 7.48
C ALA A 110 12.07 -8.15 6.08
N ALA A 111 11.73 -8.92 5.03
CA ALA A 111 11.66 -8.42 3.66
C ALA A 111 10.61 -7.29 3.53
N ALA A 112 9.40 -7.48 4.05
CA ALA A 112 8.35 -6.45 4.05
C ALA A 112 8.78 -5.19 4.83
N ALA A 113 9.41 -5.36 5.99
CA ALA A 113 9.94 -4.28 6.81
C ALA A 113 11.09 -3.52 6.09
N PHE A 114 11.98 -4.26 5.44
CA PHE A 114 13.08 -3.68 4.66
C PHE A 114 12.59 -2.82 3.51
N ILE A 115 11.61 -3.31 2.73
CA ILE A 115 10.99 -2.55 1.64
C ILE A 115 10.51 -1.19 2.16
N GLN A 116 9.75 -1.18 3.26
CA GLN A 116 9.21 0.06 3.82
C GLN A 116 10.33 0.98 4.32
N LYS A 117 11.31 0.43 5.05
CA LYS A 117 12.44 1.21 5.58
C LYS A 117 13.28 1.81 4.47
N PHE A 118 13.60 1.04 3.44
CA PHE A 118 14.38 1.48 2.27
C PHE A 118 13.71 2.65 1.55
N HIS A 119 12.44 2.51 1.18
CA HIS A 119 11.74 3.55 0.44
C HIS A 119 11.41 4.80 1.28
N ARG A 120 11.29 4.66 2.60
CA ARG A 120 11.26 5.81 3.51
C ARG A 120 12.59 6.55 3.51
N ALA A 121 13.72 5.83 3.61
CA ALA A 121 15.05 6.42 3.60
C ALA A 121 15.36 7.18 2.30
N THR A 122 14.88 6.69 1.14
CA THR A 122 15.02 7.40 -0.14
C THR A 122 14.12 8.64 -0.25
N GLY A 123 13.19 8.82 0.68
CA GLY A 123 12.25 9.93 0.70
C GLY A 123 11.20 9.89 -0.41
N ILE A 124 11.03 8.77 -1.15
CA ILE A 124 10.07 8.69 -2.25
C ILE A 124 8.64 8.89 -1.76
N TYR A 125 8.30 8.35 -0.58
CA TYR A 125 6.98 8.49 0.02
C TYR A 125 6.65 9.93 0.43
N LYS A 126 7.61 10.82 0.60
CA LYS A 126 7.40 12.26 0.84
C LYS A 126 7.07 13.03 -0.45
N LYS A 127 7.20 12.40 -1.62
CA LYS A 127 7.09 13.06 -2.94
C LYS A 127 5.82 12.69 -3.70
N ILE A 128 4.95 11.86 -3.13
CA ILE A 128 3.67 11.46 -3.69
C ILE A 128 2.51 12.03 -2.88
N TYR A 129 1.32 11.98 -3.45
CA TYR A 129 0.07 12.34 -2.79
C TYR A 129 -0.64 11.10 -2.26
N TYR A 130 -1.53 11.28 -1.29
CA TYR A 130 -2.26 10.20 -0.65
C TYR A 130 -3.76 10.48 -0.62
N ILE A 131 -4.53 9.45 -0.91
CA ILE A 131 -5.97 9.42 -0.64
C ILE A 131 -6.20 8.44 0.51
N CYS A 132 -6.67 8.95 1.64
CA CYS A 132 -7.11 8.16 2.78
C CYS A 132 -8.62 7.95 2.69
N LEU A 133 -9.10 6.77 3.09
CA LEU A 133 -10.51 6.44 3.05
C LEU A 133 -11.27 6.99 4.27
N THR A 134 -10.55 7.33 5.34
CA THR A 134 -11.09 7.88 6.59
C THR A 134 -10.11 8.89 7.20
N ASP A 135 -10.62 9.77 8.07
CA ASP A 135 -9.79 10.68 8.87
C ASP A 135 -8.83 9.91 9.78
N PHE A 136 -9.27 8.77 10.34
CA PHE A 136 -8.41 7.88 11.13
C PHE A 136 -7.15 7.45 10.35
N ASN A 137 -7.30 7.08 9.07
CA ASN A 137 -6.15 6.72 8.23
C ASN A 137 -5.25 7.93 7.99
N LYS A 138 -5.82 9.13 7.76
CA LYS A 138 -5.08 10.38 7.62
C LYS A 138 -4.26 10.68 8.87
N GLU A 139 -4.87 10.65 10.05
CA GLU A 139 -4.20 10.92 11.33
C GLU A 139 -3.03 9.97 11.58
N LYS A 140 -3.22 8.66 11.34
CA LYS A 140 -2.14 7.67 11.47
C LYS A 140 -0.97 7.96 10.52
N LEU A 141 -1.23 8.34 9.29
CA LEU A 141 -0.18 8.70 8.33
C LEU A 141 0.54 10.00 8.69
N LEU A 142 -0.17 11.02 9.14
CA LEU A 142 0.42 12.28 9.59
C LEU A 142 1.35 12.04 10.78
N LYS A 143 0.86 11.34 11.80
CA LYS A 143 1.59 11.13 13.05
C LYS A 143 2.83 10.23 12.87
N HIS A 144 2.79 9.24 11.99
CA HIS A 144 3.81 8.20 11.91
C HIS A 144 4.45 8.03 10.53
N GLY A 145 3.84 8.55 9.47
CA GLY A 145 4.29 8.38 8.09
C GLY A 145 5.37 9.36 7.66
N GLN A 146 5.63 10.41 8.42
CA GLN A 146 6.50 11.53 8.02
C GLN A 146 6.06 12.16 6.68
N ILE A 147 4.76 12.23 6.45
CA ILE A 147 4.13 12.77 5.26
C ILE A 147 3.55 14.14 5.61
N ARG A 148 3.66 15.08 4.70
CA ARG A 148 3.12 16.45 4.88
C ARG A 148 1.60 16.44 4.74
N GLU A 149 0.93 17.26 5.51
CA GLU A 149 -0.53 17.34 5.50
C GLU A 149 -1.10 17.80 4.16
N ASP A 150 -0.44 18.74 3.49
CA ASP A 150 -0.82 19.23 2.16
C ASP A 150 -0.77 18.18 1.04
N ARG A 151 -0.32 16.96 1.35
CA ARG A 151 -0.27 15.83 0.43
C ARG A 151 -1.24 14.70 0.76
N ILE A 152 -2.07 14.85 1.78
CA ILE A 152 -3.03 13.83 2.22
C ILE A 152 -4.45 14.37 2.13
N PHE A 153 -5.28 13.67 1.37
CA PHE A 153 -6.69 13.98 1.18
C PHE A 153 -7.55 12.84 1.72
N VAL A 154 -8.70 13.16 2.32
CA VAL A 154 -9.68 12.16 2.72
C VAL A 154 -10.75 12.08 1.64
N LYS A 155 -10.93 10.88 1.09
CA LYS A 155 -11.98 10.57 0.12
C LYS A 155 -12.52 9.17 0.41
N PRO A 156 -13.64 9.05 1.12
CA PRO A 156 -14.28 7.76 1.36
C PRO A 156 -14.69 7.07 0.07
N HIS A 157 -14.82 5.75 0.13
CA HIS A 157 -15.48 5.02 -0.95
C HIS A 157 -16.93 5.47 -1.06
N PHE A 158 -17.42 5.54 -2.26
CA PHE A 158 -18.81 5.85 -2.55
C PHE A 158 -19.36 4.84 -3.57
N CYS A 159 -20.63 4.59 -3.49
CA CYS A 159 -21.36 3.92 -4.55
C CYS A 159 -22.45 4.88 -5.07
N LYS A 160 -22.75 4.79 -6.36
CA LYS A 160 -23.91 5.46 -6.92
C LYS A 160 -25.13 4.71 -6.39
N GLY A 161 -25.85 5.31 -5.43
CA GLY A 161 -27.06 4.71 -4.86
C GLY A 161 -28.11 4.44 -5.92
N GLY A 162 -28.78 3.30 -5.84
CA GLY A 162 -30.03 3.07 -6.56
C GLY A 162 -31.13 3.98 -5.99
N ASN A 163 -32.06 4.40 -6.83
CA ASN A 163 -33.17 5.26 -6.41
C ASN A 163 -34.20 4.56 -5.52
N THR A 164 -34.09 3.25 -5.35
CA THR A 164 -35.01 2.43 -4.55
C THR A 164 -34.31 1.85 -3.33
N VAL A 165 -34.68 2.33 -2.17
CA VAL A 165 -34.29 1.73 -0.89
C VAL A 165 -35.36 0.67 -0.54
N VAL A 166 -34.97 -0.59 -0.45
CA VAL A 166 -35.86 -1.67 0.02
C VAL A 166 -36.13 -1.45 1.51
N PRO A 167 -37.40 -1.30 1.93
CA PRO A 167 -37.77 -1.17 3.33
C PRO A 167 -37.23 -2.34 4.17
N TYR A 168 -36.95 -2.10 5.44
CA TYR A 168 -36.28 -3.10 6.30
C TYR A 168 -37.06 -4.41 6.39
N ASN A 169 -38.41 -4.32 6.49
CA ASN A 169 -39.35 -5.45 6.56
C ASN A 169 -39.45 -6.27 5.27
N GLU A 170 -38.98 -5.72 4.14
CA GLU A 170 -38.99 -6.39 2.83
C GLU A 170 -37.61 -6.98 2.48
N ARG A 171 -36.62 -6.77 3.34
CA ARG A 171 -35.29 -7.29 3.12
C ARG A 171 -35.18 -8.77 3.44
N GLU A 172 -34.52 -9.52 2.57
CA GLU A 172 -34.20 -10.92 2.84
C GLU A 172 -33.09 -11.03 3.90
N ASN A 173 -33.21 -12.04 4.78
CA ASN A 173 -32.16 -12.39 5.76
C ASN A 173 -30.97 -13.06 5.07
N ARG A 174 -30.13 -12.27 4.40
CA ARG A 174 -28.90 -12.75 3.75
C ARG A 174 -27.76 -11.77 3.86
N PHE A 175 -26.54 -12.30 3.86
CA PHE A 175 -25.34 -11.51 3.70
C PHE A 175 -24.88 -11.57 2.24
N VAL A 176 -24.50 -10.42 1.69
CA VAL A 176 -23.88 -10.36 0.37
C VAL A 176 -22.41 -10.05 0.56
N PHE A 177 -21.56 -10.90 0.01
CA PHE A 177 -20.12 -10.66 -0.08
C PHE A 177 -19.79 -10.32 -1.54
N VAL A 178 -19.14 -9.15 -1.76
CA VAL A 178 -18.76 -8.63 -3.09
C VAL A 178 -17.25 -8.70 -3.26
#